data_caa426c5e39bb74f8b742c9d7e0076f7
#
_entry.id   caa426c5e39bb74f8b742c9d7e0076f7
#
_cell.length_a   1.000
_cell.length_b   1.000
_cell.length_c   1.000
_cell.angle_alpha   90.00
_cell.angle_beta   90.00
_cell.angle_gamma   90.00
#
_symmetry.space_group_name_H-M   'P 1'
#
loop_
_entity.id
_entity.type
_entity.pdbx_description
1 polymer ?
#
loop_
_entity_poly.entity_id
_entity_poly.type
_entity_poly.pdbx_seq_one_letter_code
_entity_poly.pdbx_strand_id
1 'polypeptide(L)'
;MDGEGMARFRVRRPDDMPGVPPLKLQLLEADLLPITKTEKTNSGKIISGVEYDAIGEIVAYHLLKDHPGSSTSLTPFVSVADTTRIPAQNIIHAFDPFRAGQVRGVPWLAPILLTIKNFHDTLYAVQVAIHAISTLAFVVEGGDSSDPIPGINAVVENGDVLTDADGQVVEEMSPGLVAYAPDGKKITMTAPQMPTGLKELVSTYLHEMAAAIGLSYHTVSGDMSDSSFAQAKLGLIHEAVHLACLRELMLIPMVLTPIYKRFIDEAIIARLLPNDP
;
A
#
# COMPACT_ATOMS: atom_id res chain seq x y z
N MET A 1 -0.80 -3.75 -2.86
CA MET A 1 -1.11 -5.20 -2.95
C MET A 1 -2.60 -5.31 -3.17
N ASP A 2 -3.00 -5.86 -4.30
CA ASP A 2 -4.37 -5.76 -4.82
C ASP A 2 -5.34 -6.78 -4.22
N GLY A 3 -4.91 -7.58 -3.24
CA GLY A 3 -5.70 -8.62 -2.55
C GLY A 3 -5.91 -9.89 -3.37
N GLU A 4 -5.40 -9.96 -4.59
CA GLU A 4 -5.47 -11.12 -5.47
C GLU A 4 -4.19 -11.24 -6.29
N GLY A 5 -3.90 -12.46 -6.73
CA GLY A 5 -2.80 -12.78 -7.60
C GLY A 5 -3.26 -13.64 -8.76
N MET A 6 -2.74 -13.36 -9.95
CA MET A 6 -3.07 -14.14 -11.13
C MET A 6 -1.82 -14.65 -11.84
N ALA A 7 -1.95 -15.84 -12.42
CA ALA A 7 -0.95 -16.43 -13.31
C ALA A 7 -1.63 -17.11 -14.48
N ARG A 8 -0.97 -17.06 -15.63
CA ARG A 8 -1.44 -17.72 -16.85
C ARG A 8 -0.47 -18.82 -17.26
N PHE A 9 -1.04 -19.99 -17.57
CA PHE A 9 -0.29 -21.06 -18.22
C PHE A 9 -0.06 -20.74 -19.69
N ARG A 10 1.18 -20.82 -20.12
CA ARG A 10 1.59 -20.68 -21.51
C ARG A 10 2.40 -21.90 -21.94
N VAL A 11 2.21 -22.31 -23.16
CA VAL A 11 3.04 -23.34 -23.79
C VAL A 11 4.32 -22.70 -24.31
N ARG A 12 5.45 -23.28 -23.97
CA ARG A 12 6.76 -22.92 -24.51
C ARG A 12 7.07 -23.83 -25.73
N ARG A 13 7.86 -23.33 -26.66
CA ARG A 13 8.35 -24.16 -27.74
C ARG A 13 9.27 -25.25 -27.18
N PRO A 14 9.12 -26.52 -27.59
CA PRO A 14 9.95 -27.62 -27.08
C PRO A 14 11.46 -27.40 -27.30
N ASP A 15 11.83 -26.72 -28.37
CA ASP A 15 13.23 -26.45 -28.74
C ASP A 15 13.91 -25.39 -27.87
N ASP A 16 13.13 -24.54 -27.16
CA ASP A 16 13.70 -23.48 -26.33
C ASP A 16 14.52 -24.03 -25.12
N MET A 17 14.09 -25.17 -24.57
CA MET A 17 14.79 -25.86 -23.47
C MET A 17 14.54 -27.39 -23.55
N PRO A 18 15.39 -28.14 -24.21
CA PRO A 18 15.25 -29.58 -24.29
C PRO A 18 15.34 -30.27 -22.92
N GLY A 19 14.52 -31.29 -22.69
CA GLY A 19 14.50 -32.03 -21.43
C GLY A 19 13.69 -31.38 -20.28
N VAL A 20 13.01 -30.30 -20.55
CA VAL A 20 12.12 -29.63 -19.59
C VAL A 20 10.68 -29.58 -20.15
N PRO A 21 9.64 -29.84 -19.34
CA PRO A 21 8.24 -29.72 -19.79
C PRO A 21 7.97 -28.37 -20.48
N PRO A 22 7.19 -28.34 -21.58
CA PRO A 22 6.96 -27.13 -22.37
C PRO A 22 5.95 -26.18 -21.66
N LEU A 23 6.07 -26.00 -20.36
CA LEU A 23 5.24 -25.15 -19.52
C LEU A 23 5.97 -23.86 -19.16
N LYS A 24 5.26 -22.74 -19.27
CA LYS A 24 5.69 -21.42 -18.80
C LYS A 24 4.57 -20.76 -18.01
N LEU A 25 4.91 -20.17 -16.89
CA LEU A 25 4.00 -19.34 -16.11
C LEU A 25 4.23 -17.88 -16.44
N GLN A 26 3.17 -17.16 -16.78
CA GLN A 26 3.13 -15.71 -16.92
C GLN A 26 2.40 -15.15 -15.71
N LEU A 27 3.09 -14.39 -14.86
CA LEU A 27 2.46 -13.63 -13.77
C LEU A 27 1.68 -12.48 -14.38
N LEU A 28 0.51 -12.20 -13.85
CA LEU A 28 -0.41 -11.16 -14.28
C LEU A 28 -0.79 -10.30 -13.06
N GLU A 29 -0.86 -9.01 -13.29
CA GLU A 29 -1.36 -8.06 -12.30
C GLU A 29 -2.89 -8.06 -12.30
N ALA A 30 -3.49 -7.79 -11.14
CA ALA A 30 -4.94 -7.74 -10.96
C ALA A 30 -5.62 -6.71 -11.86
N ASP A 31 -4.93 -5.62 -12.19
CA ASP A 31 -5.40 -4.53 -13.04
C ASP A 31 -5.67 -4.96 -14.48
N LEU A 32 -5.05 -6.06 -14.93
CA LEU A 32 -5.35 -6.65 -16.24
C LEU A 32 -6.75 -7.26 -16.31
N LEU A 33 -7.41 -7.51 -15.17
CA LEU A 33 -8.78 -8.02 -15.10
C LEU A 33 -9.74 -6.86 -14.80
N PRO A 34 -10.46 -6.30 -15.81
CA PRO A 34 -11.22 -5.08 -15.67
C PRO A 34 -12.44 -5.25 -14.77
N ILE A 35 -12.51 -4.50 -13.67
CA ILE A 35 -13.62 -4.50 -12.71
C ILE A 35 -14.92 -4.02 -13.38
N THR A 36 -14.81 -3.12 -14.35
CA THR A 36 -15.95 -2.50 -15.04
C THR A 36 -16.63 -3.42 -16.07
N LYS A 37 -15.97 -4.53 -16.47
CA LYS A 37 -16.56 -5.47 -17.43
C LYS A 37 -17.56 -6.38 -16.73
N THR A 38 -18.81 -5.92 -16.70
CA THR A 38 -19.94 -6.68 -16.15
C THR A 38 -21.09 -6.65 -17.13
N GLU A 39 -21.44 -7.80 -17.70
CA GLU A 39 -22.46 -7.93 -18.73
C GLU A 39 -23.14 -9.32 -18.69
N LYS A 40 -24.36 -9.41 -19.23
CA LYS A 40 -25.05 -10.70 -19.44
C LYS A 40 -24.64 -11.25 -20.80
N THR A 41 -24.33 -12.55 -20.84
CA THR A 41 -24.08 -13.30 -22.08
C THR A 41 -25.19 -14.30 -22.32
N ASN A 42 -25.32 -14.83 -23.55
CA ASN A 42 -26.37 -15.80 -23.90
C ASN A 42 -26.27 -17.10 -23.09
N SER A 43 -25.07 -17.44 -22.60
CA SER A 43 -24.78 -18.68 -21.87
C SER A 43 -24.51 -18.48 -20.37
N GLY A 44 -24.57 -17.21 -19.88
CA GLY A 44 -24.26 -16.93 -18.47
C GLY A 44 -24.11 -15.45 -18.20
N LYS A 45 -23.08 -15.10 -17.43
CA LYS A 45 -22.79 -13.71 -17.05
C LYS A 45 -21.29 -13.47 -16.91
N ILE A 46 -20.87 -12.25 -17.19
CA ILE A 46 -19.53 -11.76 -16.85
C ILE A 46 -19.68 -10.82 -15.67
N ILE A 47 -18.88 -10.99 -14.63
CA ILE A 47 -18.82 -10.11 -13.45
C ILE A 47 -17.37 -9.72 -13.24
N SER A 48 -17.07 -8.41 -13.31
CA SER A 48 -15.73 -7.88 -13.10
C SER A 48 -14.63 -8.61 -13.90
N GLY A 49 -14.95 -8.94 -15.16
CA GLY A 49 -14.04 -9.64 -16.09
C GLY A 49 -14.00 -11.16 -15.95
N VAL A 50 -14.68 -11.74 -14.98
CA VAL A 50 -14.79 -13.20 -14.80
C VAL A 50 -16.10 -13.70 -15.42
N GLU A 51 -16.01 -14.64 -16.36
CA GLU A 51 -17.14 -15.22 -17.07
C GLU A 51 -17.63 -16.49 -16.37
N TYR A 52 -18.91 -16.52 -16.11
CA TYR A 52 -19.63 -17.64 -15.49
C TYR A 52 -20.62 -18.26 -16.48
N ASP A 53 -20.80 -19.54 -16.41
CA ASP A 53 -21.86 -20.24 -17.11
C ASP A 53 -23.23 -20.09 -16.42
N ALA A 54 -24.23 -20.80 -16.94
CA ALA A 54 -25.62 -20.78 -16.43
C ALA A 54 -25.74 -21.38 -15.00
N ILE A 55 -24.84 -22.29 -14.62
CA ILE A 55 -24.83 -22.96 -13.31
C ILE A 55 -23.89 -22.25 -12.30
N GLY A 56 -23.16 -21.21 -12.73
CA GLY A 56 -22.30 -20.41 -11.87
C GLY A 56 -20.85 -20.88 -11.78
N GLU A 57 -20.41 -21.76 -12.69
CA GLU A 57 -19.00 -22.14 -12.80
C GLU A 57 -18.19 -21.11 -13.61
N ILE A 58 -16.94 -20.93 -13.25
CA ILE A 58 -16.04 -20.02 -13.97
C ILE A 58 -15.54 -20.69 -15.24
N VAL A 59 -15.88 -20.13 -16.40
CA VAL A 59 -15.49 -20.69 -17.71
C VAL A 59 -14.35 -19.93 -18.38
N ALA A 60 -14.23 -18.62 -18.14
CA ALA A 60 -13.16 -17.81 -18.74
C ALA A 60 -12.89 -16.53 -17.96
N TYR A 61 -11.77 -15.91 -18.30
CA TYR A 61 -11.35 -14.59 -17.83
C TYR A 61 -11.15 -13.66 -19.02
N HIS A 62 -11.63 -12.42 -18.91
CA HIS A 62 -11.47 -11.38 -19.92
C HIS A 62 -10.35 -10.42 -19.51
N LEU A 63 -9.15 -10.65 -20.03
CA LEU A 63 -7.99 -9.84 -19.69
C LEU A 63 -7.78 -8.72 -20.69
N LEU A 64 -7.39 -7.54 -20.21
CA LEU A 64 -6.90 -6.45 -21.04
C LEU A 64 -5.63 -6.89 -21.77
N LYS A 65 -5.43 -6.37 -22.98
CA LYS A 65 -4.22 -6.65 -23.78
C LYS A 65 -3.02 -5.93 -23.20
N ASP A 66 -3.21 -4.69 -22.78
CA ASP A 66 -2.19 -3.83 -22.20
C ASP A 66 -2.58 -3.44 -20.78
N HIS A 67 -1.58 -3.23 -19.93
CA HIS A 67 -1.79 -2.78 -18.56
C HIS A 67 -2.31 -1.33 -18.56
N PRO A 68 -3.37 -0.98 -17.77
CA PRO A 68 -3.96 0.37 -17.75
C PRO A 68 -2.96 1.47 -17.40
N GLY A 69 -1.94 1.17 -16.60
CA GLY A 69 -0.87 2.08 -16.21
C GLY A 69 0.38 2.04 -17.11
N SER A 70 0.32 1.35 -18.28
CA SER A 70 1.47 1.27 -19.18
C SER A 70 1.70 2.60 -19.89
N SER A 71 2.90 3.16 -19.69
CA SER A 71 3.35 4.36 -20.43
C SER A 71 3.64 4.08 -21.91
N THR A 72 3.70 2.80 -22.29
CA THR A 72 4.02 2.35 -23.67
C THR A 72 2.75 2.16 -24.50
N SER A 73 1.57 2.27 -23.92
CA SER A 73 0.31 2.17 -24.66
C SER A 73 0.14 3.39 -25.56
N LEU A 74 0.02 3.15 -26.86
CA LEU A 74 -0.23 4.18 -27.88
C LEU A 74 -1.63 4.79 -27.77
N THR A 75 -2.51 4.16 -26.99
CA THR A 75 -3.87 4.66 -26.72
C THR A 75 -3.96 5.12 -25.26
N PRO A 76 -4.28 6.39 -24.99
CA PRO A 76 -4.37 6.93 -23.63
C PRO A 76 -5.52 6.34 -22.82
N PHE A 77 -6.42 5.58 -23.44
CA PHE A 77 -7.54 4.91 -22.79
C PHE A 77 -7.58 3.45 -23.22
N VAL A 78 -7.29 2.55 -22.26
CA VAL A 78 -7.52 1.11 -22.48
C VAL A 78 -9.03 0.87 -22.47
N SER A 79 -9.59 0.56 -23.65
CA SER A 79 -11.01 0.28 -23.77
C SER A 79 -11.33 -1.07 -23.13
N VAL A 80 -12.34 -1.11 -22.27
CA VAL A 80 -12.87 -2.36 -21.70
C VAL A 80 -13.38 -3.34 -22.79
N ALA A 81 -13.66 -2.83 -23.98
CA ALA A 81 -14.01 -3.65 -25.14
C ALA A 81 -12.82 -4.43 -25.71
N ASP A 82 -11.57 -3.99 -25.44
CA ASP A 82 -10.36 -4.61 -25.99
C ASP A 82 -9.76 -5.66 -25.05
N THR A 83 -10.61 -6.60 -24.62
CA THR A 83 -10.21 -7.72 -23.77
C THR A 83 -10.02 -9.00 -24.58
N THR A 84 -9.10 -9.84 -24.14
CA THR A 84 -8.90 -11.20 -24.66
C THR A 84 -9.56 -12.19 -23.71
N ARG A 85 -10.47 -13.03 -24.26
CA ARG A 85 -11.10 -14.13 -23.53
C ARG A 85 -10.11 -15.28 -23.37
N ILE A 86 -9.81 -15.69 -22.15
CA ILE A 86 -8.89 -16.78 -21.82
C ILE A 86 -9.66 -17.85 -21.03
N PRO A 87 -9.65 -19.13 -21.46
CA PRO A 87 -10.31 -20.19 -20.72
C PRO A 87 -9.81 -20.32 -19.29
N ALA A 88 -10.71 -20.60 -18.35
CA ALA A 88 -10.40 -20.70 -16.92
C ALA A 88 -9.30 -21.71 -16.60
N GLN A 89 -9.23 -22.83 -17.33
CA GLN A 89 -8.20 -23.87 -17.19
C GLN A 89 -6.76 -23.33 -17.41
N ASN A 90 -6.60 -22.20 -18.06
CA ASN A 90 -5.32 -21.57 -18.34
C ASN A 90 -4.97 -20.42 -17.42
N ILE A 91 -5.82 -20.14 -16.42
CA ILE A 91 -5.63 -19.05 -15.45
C ILE A 91 -5.65 -19.62 -14.03
N ILE A 92 -4.70 -19.21 -13.24
CA ILE A 92 -4.72 -19.32 -11.79
C ILE A 92 -5.18 -17.96 -11.29
N HIS A 93 -6.24 -17.95 -10.47
CA HIS A 93 -6.72 -16.76 -9.80
C HIS A 93 -6.82 -17.06 -8.30
N ALA A 94 -5.90 -16.51 -7.53
CA ALA A 94 -5.76 -16.77 -6.10
C ALA A 94 -6.11 -15.52 -5.30
N PHE A 95 -7.04 -15.63 -4.37
CA PHE A 95 -7.40 -14.61 -3.41
C PHE A 95 -8.05 -15.26 -2.19
N ASP A 96 -8.09 -14.55 -1.07
CA ASP A 96 -8.76 -14.98 0.14
C ASP A 96 -10.22 -14.49 0.13
N PRO A 97 -11.22 -15.39 0.03
CA PRO A 97 -12.62 -14.98 -0.01
C PRO A 97 -13.16 -14.71 1.40
N PHE A 98 -13.52 -13.47 1.70
CA PHE A 98 -14.16 -13.09 2.97
C PHE A 98 -15.66 -13.46 3.02
N ARG A 99 -16.29 -13.70 1.88
CA ARG A 99 -17.73 -14.04 1.77
C ARG A 99 -18.00 -14.98 0.61
N ALA A 100 -19.05 -15.75 0.74
CA ALA A 100 -19.54 -16.61 -0.35
C ALA A 100 -19.93 -15.75 -1.59
N GLY A 101 -19.56 -16.23 -2.78
CA GLY A 101 -19.85 -15.53 -4.04
C GLY A 101 -18.99 -14.31 -4.34
N GLN A 102 -17.92 -14.11 -3.60
CA GLN A 102 -16.93 -13.09 -3.91
C GLN A 102 -16.16 -13.46 -5.17
N VAL A 103 -16.06 -12.51 -6.11
CA VAL A 103 -15.46 -12.71 -7.44
C VAL A 103 -14.02 -12.23 -7.50
N ARG A 104 -13.69 -11.20 -6.74
CA ARG A 104 -12.38 -10.51 -6.73
C ARG A 104 -11.80 -10.46 -5.33
N GLY A 105 -10.50 -10.50 -5.24
CA GLY A 105 -9.79 -10.31 -3.97
C GLY A 105 -9.98 -8.90 -3.40
N VAL A 106 -9.92 -8.79 -2.07
CA VAL A 106 -9.90 -7.50 -1.36
C VAL A 106 -8.50 -7.32 -0.79
N PRO A 107 -7.88 -6.14 -0.95
CA PRO A 107 -6.57 -5.87 -0.37
C PRO A 107 -6.55 -6.09 1.15
N TRP A 108 -5.55 -6.81 1.63
CA TRP A 108 -5.43 -7.08 3.08
C TRP A 108 -5.30 -5.81 3.92
N LEU A 109 -4.78 -4.73 3.33
CA LEU A 109 -4.66 -3.44 3.98
C LEU A 109 -5.94 -2.60 3.91
N ALA A 110 -6.98 -3.04 3.18
CA ALA A 110 -8.22 -2.26 3.02
C ALA A 110 -8.87 -1.85 4.36
N PRO A 111 -8.96 -2.72 5.39
CA PRO A 111 -9.56 -2.35 6.67
C PRO A 111 -8.81 -1.25 7.41
N ILE A 112 -7.52 -1.09 7.18
CA ILE A 112 -6.65 -0.17 7.92
C ILE A 112 -6.15 1.02 7.08
N LEU A 113 -6.65 1.21 5.87
CA LEU A 113 -6.23 2.34 5.02
C LEU A 113 -6.43 3.69 5.70
N LEU A 114 -7.56 3.87 6.39
CA LEU A 114 -7.84 5.10 7.15
C LEU A 114 -6.91 5.24 8.36
N THR A 115 -6.64 4.15 9.06
CA THR A 115 -5.70 4.13 10.20
C THR A 115 -4.29 4.48 9.75
N ILE A 116 -3.82 3.93 8.61
CA ILE A 116 -2.51 4.27 8.01
C ILE A 116 -2.46 5.75 7.65
N LYS A 117 -3.51 6.27 7.02
CA LYS A 117 -3.59 7.70 6.69
C LYS A 117 -3.53 8.57 7.94
N ASN A 118 -4.36 8.30 8.94
CA ASN A 118 -4.38 9.05 10.19
C ASN A 118 -3.03 8.98 10.93
N PHE A 119 -2.37 7.83 10.90
CA PHE A 119 -1.03 7.66 11.43
C PHE A 119 -0.02 8.58 10.73
N HIS A 120 -0.01 8.57 9.40
CA HIS A 120 0.85 9.44 8.60
C HIS A 120 0.57 10.93 8.89
N ASP A 121 -0.70 11.33 8.90
CA ASP A 121 -1.11 12.72 9.17
C ASP A 121 -0.70 13.15 10.59
N THR A 122 -0.79 12.25 11.57
CA THR A 122 -0.33 12.48 12.95
C THR A 122 1.18 12.69 13.01
N LEU A 123 1.97 11.83 12.36
CA LEU A 123 3.42 11.97 12.32
C LEU A 123 3.83 13.27 11.62
N TYR A 124 3.15 13.63 10.53
CA TYR A 124 3.37 14.88 9.83
C TYR A 124 3.08 16.09 10.72
N ALA A 125 1.94 16.10 11.43
CA ALA A 125 1.60 17.16 12.36
C ALA A 125 2.62 17.31 13.50
N VAL A 126 3.12 16.18 14.04
CA VAL A 126 4.19 16.18 15.04
C VAL A 126 5.50 16.74 14.47
N GLN A 127 5.87 16.37 13.25
CA GLN A 127 7.05 16.91 12.58
C GLN A 127 6.95 18.42 12.38
N VAL A 128 5.79 18.92 11.94
CA VAL A 128 5.53 20.36 11.82
C VAL A 128 5.63 21.06 13.18
N ALA A 129 5.08 20.46 14.24
CA ALA A 129 5.16 21.00 15.60
C ALA A 129 6.63 21.07 16.08
N ILE A 130 7.43 20.04 15.82
CA ILE A 130 8.87 20.03 16.16
C ILE A 130 9.62 21.15 15.41
N HIS A 131 9.33 21.33 14.12
CA HIS A 131 9.91 22.43 13.34
C HIS A 131 9.49 23.79 13.90
N ALA A 132 8.21 23.97 14.22
CA ALA A 132 7.73 25.21 14.83
C ALA A 132 8.37 25.50 16.20
N ILE A 133 8.57 24.47 17.04
CA ILE A 133 9.28 24.61 18.32
C ILE A 133 10.76 24.98 18.11
N SER A 134 11.41 24.39 17.12
CA SER A 134 12.82 24.68 16.82
C SER A 134 13.04 26.06 16.21
N THR A 135 12.01 26.66 15.63
CA THR A 135 12.03 28.00 15.04
C THR A 135 11.51 29.07 16.02
N LEU A 136 11.56 28.83 17.32
CA LEU A 136 11.17 29.72 18.43
C LEU A 136 10.39 30.98 18.02
N ALA A 137 9.07 30.93 18.08
CA ALA A 137 8.25 32.10 17.87
C ALA A 137 8.17 32.93 19.17
N PHE A 138 8.67 34.14 19.13
CA PHE A 138 8.48 35.13 20.19
C PHE A 138 7.33 36.03 19.81
N VAL A 139 6.39 36.25 20.74
CA VAL A 139 5.39 37.30 20.60
C VAL A 139 5.83 38.50 21.42
N VAL A 140 6.04 39.62 20.78
CA VAL A 140 6.36 40.88 21.44
C VAL A 140 5.08 41.67 21.61
N GLU A 141 4.70 41.91 22.85
CA GLU A 141 3.51 42.72 23.19
C GLU A 141 3.94 44.10 23.65
N GLY A 142 3.30 45.14 23.09
CA GLY A 142 3.51 46.53 23.48
C GLY A 142 4.64 47.26 22.71
N GLY A 143 4.66 48.58 22.77
CA GLY A 143 5.56 49.45 22.04
C GLY A 143 5.05 49.84 20.65
N ASP A 144 5.74 50.77 19.99
CA ASP A 144 5.43 51.22 18.63
C ASP A 144 5.90 50.13 17.65
N SER A 145 5.03 49.79 16.70
CA SER A 145 5.33 48.75 15.67
C SER A 145 6.45 49.16 14.70
N SER A 146 6.89 50.41 14.72
CA SER A 146 7.93 50.93 13.88
C SER A 146 9.37 50.73 14.45
N ASP A 147 9.50 50.34 15.73
CA ASP A 147 10.82 50.12 16.33
C ASP A 147 11.29 48.67 16.08
N PRO A 148 12.41 48.50 15.35
CA PRO A 148 12.94 47.16 15.06
C PRO A 148 13.36 46.45 16.36
N ILE A 149 13.13 45.17 16.43
CA ILE A 149 13.59 44.34 17.55
C ILE A 149 15.07 43.99 17.32
N PRO A 150 15.97 44.37 18.25
CA PRO A 150 17.38 44.03 18.08
C PRO A 150 17.61 42.53 17.97
N GLY A 151 18.29 42.10 16.91
CA GLY A 151 18.61 40.69 16.67
C GLY A 151 17.68 39.96 15.69
N ILE A 152 16.58 40.56 15.28
CA ILE A 152 15.71 40.06 14.20
C ILE A 152 16.12 40.81 12.93
N ASN A 153 16.44 40.06 11.88
CA ASN A 153 16.83 40.69 10.60
C ASN A 153 15.60 40.76 9.69
N ALA A 154 15.36 41.94 9.13
CA ALA A 154 14.37 42.08 8.07
C ALA A 154 14.79 41.24 6.84
N VAL A 155 13.84 40.55 6.24
CA VAL A 155 14.09 39.83 4.98
C VAL A 155 14.27 40.84 3.87
N VAL A 156 15.42 40.81 3.22
CA VAL A 156 15.76 41.73 2.11
C VAL A 156 15.80 40.93 0.82
N GLU A 157 14.93 41.28 -0.13
CA GLU A 157 14.92 40.72 -1.49
C GLU A 157 15.27 41.83 -2.49
N ASN A 158 16.27 41.60 -3.34
CA ASN A 158 16.78 42.58 -4.32
C ASN A 158 17.22 43.96 -3.76
N GLY A 159 17.57 44.04 -2.46
CA GLY A 159 17.98 45.28 -1.81
C GLY A 159 16.87 46.06 -1.13
N ASP A 160 15.61 45.62 -1.27
CA ASP A 160 14.46 46.21 -0.60
C ASP A 160 13.97 45.33 0.57
N VAL A 161 13.52 45.95 1.66
CA VAL A 161 12.93 45.27 2.80
C VAL A 161 11.55 44.73 2.41
N LEU A 162 11.35 43.40 2.51
CA LEU A 162 10.06 42.80 2.26
C LEU A 162 9.04 43.23 3.31
N THR A 163 7.90 43.73 2.83
CA THR A 163 6.74 44.06 3.66
C THR A 163 5.57 43.16 3.28
N ASP A 164 4.73 42.80 4.26
CA ASP A 164 3.49 42.07 4.02
C ASP A 164 2.40 42.97 3.40
N ALA A 165 1.19 42.40 3.17
CA ALA A 165 0.06 43.11 2.59
C ALA A 165 -0.43 44.29 3.45
N ASP A 166 -0.10 44.31 4.73
CA ASP A 166 -0.47 45.33 5.71
C ASP A 166 0.67 46.35 5.92
N GLY A 167 1.78 46.24 5.15
CA GLY A 167 2.92 47.13 5.18
C GLY A 167 3.88 46.87 6.36
N GLN A 168 3.80 45.74 7.02
CA GLN A 168 4.70 45.35 8.09
C GLN A 168 5.94 44.65 7.53
N VAL A 169 7.11 44.92 8.14
CA VAL A 169 8.37 44.31 7.74
C VAL A 169 8.32 42.79 8.00
N VAL A 170 8.62 42.00 6.99
CA VAL A 170 8.77 40.54 7.17
C VAL A 170 10.13 40.27 7.80
N GLU A 171 10.11 39.68 8.99
CA GLU A 171 11.30 39.38 9.77
C GLU A 171 11.57 37.88 9.76
N GLU A 172 12.81 37.47 9.47
CA GLU A 172 13.25 36.09 9.52
C GLU A 172 13.99 35.76 10.79
N MET A 173 13.55 34.71 11.49
CA MET A 173 14.18 34.27 12.75
C MET A 173 15.13 33.11 12.48
N SER A 174 16.35 33.25 12.97
CA SER A 174 17.37 32.19 12.94
C SER A 174 17.29 31.33 14.21
N PRO A 175 17.49 30.00 14.14
CA PRO A 175 17.60 29.15 15.32
C PRO A 175 18.71 29.62 16.27
N GLY A 176 18.39 29.76 17.56
CA GLY A 176 19.32 30.21 18.57
C GLY A 176 19.38 31.74 18.75
N LEU A 177 18.47 32.49 18.14
CA LEU A 177 18.35 33.93 18.32
C LEU A 177 18.00 34.29 19.76
N VAL A 178 18.76 35.23 20.33
CA VAL A 178 18.45 35.86 21.62
C VAL A 178 18.00 37.29 21.34
N ALA A 179 16.68 37.52 21.49
CA ALA A 179 16.08 38.82 21.32
C ALA A 179 15.95 39.53 22.68
N TYR A 180 16.33 40.81 22.75
CA TYR A 180 16.16 41.63 23.93
C TYR A 180 14.97 42.58 23.72
N ALA A 181 14.01 42.58 24.65
CA ALA A 181 12.89 43.52 24.59
C ALA A 181 13.37 44.94 24.95
N PRO A 182 13.12 45.94 24.08
CA PRO A 182 13.26 47.34 24.46
C PRO A 182 12.32 47.74 25.59
N ASP A 183 12.63 48.89 26.23
CA ASP A 183 11.80 49.42 27.33
C ASP A 183 10.32 49.52 26.91
N GLY A 184 9.45 48.94 27.72
CA GLY A 184 7.99 48.94 27.49
C GLY A 184 7.44 47.80 26.66
N LYS A 185 8.30 46.91 26.12
CA LYS A 185 7.85 45.70 25.39
C LYS A 185 8.02 44.46 26.26
N LYS A 186 7.09 43.55 26.17
CA LYS A 186 7.11 42.24 26.85
C LYS A 186 7.26 41.15 25.81
N ILE A 187 8.27 40.31 25.96
CA ILE A 187 8.44 39.11 25.13
C ILE A 187 7.75 37.96 25.81
N THR A 188 6.76 37.38 25.16
CA THR A 188 6.09 36.15 25.60
C THR A 188 6.53 35.00 24.70
N MET A 189 7.17 33.99 25.27
CA MET A 189 7.51 32.77 24.55
C MET A 189 6.28 31.91 24.46
N THR A 190 5.76 31.73 23.26
CA THR A 190 4.75 30.71 22.97
C THR A 190 5.45 29.49 22.42
N ALA A 191 6.02 28.67 23.30
CA ALA A 191 6.54 27.38 22.92
C ALA A 191 5.37 26.39 22.83
N PRO A 192 5.01 25.89 21.64
CA PRO A 192 4.03 24.81 21.56
C PRO A 192 4.59 23.62 22.33
N GLN A 193 3.78 23.08 23.24
CA GLN A 193 4.21 21.93 24.02
C GLN A 193 4.14 20.69 23.14
N MET A 194 5.16 19.84 23.20
CA MET A 194 5.13 18.52 22.59
C MET A 194 3.95 17.73 23.14
N PRO A 195 3.16 17.08 22.28
CA PRO A 195 2.08 16.20 22.73
C PRO A 195 2.64 15.14 23.67
N THR A 196 2.16 15.08 24.90
CA THR A 196 2.47 13.97 25.82
C THR A 196 1.72 12.73 25.34
N GLY A 197 2.35 11.54 25.42
CA GLY A 197 1.71 10.29 25.02
C GLY A 197 1.88 9.92 23.53
N LEU A 198 2.80 10.58 22.83
CA LEU A 198 3.06 10.26 21.41
C LEU A 198 3.52 8.81 21.22
N LYS A 199 4.35 8.27 22.12
CA LYS A 199 4.84 6.88 22.05
C LYS A 199 3.66 5.92 22.15
N GLU A 200 2.75 6.14 23.08
CA GLU A 200 1.56 5.31 23.30
C GLU A 200 0.60 5.36 22.11
N LEU A 201 0.43 6.55 21.52
CA LEU A 201 -0.40 6.73 20.34
C LEU A 201 0.18 5.98 19.13
N VAL A 202 1.48 6.14 18.86
CA VAL A 202 2.18 5.42 17.78
C VAL A 202 2.09 3.90 18.00
N SER A 203 2.30 3.43 19.23
CA SER A 203 2.17 2.03 19.58
C SER A 203 0.75 1.49 19.35
N THR A 204 -0.29 2.27 19.67
CA THR A 204 -1.69 1.91 19.41
C THR A 204 -1.95 1.72 17.92
N TYR A 205 -1.53 2.67 17.06
CA TYR A 205 -1.67 2.54 15.62
C TYR A 205 -0.95 1.30 15.07
N LEU A 206 0.27 1.03 15.54
CA LEU A 206 1.01 -0.15 15.10
C LEU A 206 0.37 -1.47 15.56
N HIS A 207 -0.24 -1.51 16.74
CA HIS A 207 -1.03 -2.66 17.20
C HIS A 207 -2.27 -2.89 16.34
N GLU A 208 -3.02 -1.84 15.99
CA GLU A 208 -4.17 -1.94 15.09
C GLU A 208 -3.76 -2.46 13.71
N MET A 209 -2.67 -1.92 13.13
CA MET A 209 -2.16 -2.37 11.84
C MET A 209 -1.73 -3.84 11.89
N ALA A 210 -1.00 -4.24 12.93
CA ALA A 210 -0.55 -5.61 13.12
C ALA A 210 -1.74 -6.58 13.24
N ALA A 211 -2.72 -6.25 14.06
CA ALA A 211 -3.92 -7.06 14.27
C ALA A 211 -4.72 -7.25 12.98
N ALA A 212 -4.86 -6.22 12.16
CA ALA A 212 -5.64 -6.27 10.91
C ALA A 212 -5.04 -7.20 9.85
N ILE A 213 -3.71 -7.34 9.81
CA ILE A 213 -3.01 -8.24 8.88
C ILE A 213 -2.66 -9.59 9.51
N GLY A 214 -3.07 -9.82 10.77
CA GLY A 214 -2.83 -11.08 11.47
C GLY A 214 -1.38 -11.33 11.89
N LEU A 215 -0.59 -10.27 12.02
CA LEU A 215 0.79 -10.32 12.50
C LEU A 215 0.92 -9.82 13.94
N SER A 216 2.02 -10.16 14.61
CA SER A 216 2.29 -9.61 15.93
C SER A 216 2.85 -8.18 15.85
N TYR A 217 2.65 -7.39 16.89
CA TYR A 217 3.22 -6.05 17.00
C TYR A 217 4.73 -6.05 16.77
N HIS A 218 5.43 -7.02 17.36
CA HIS A 218 6.89 -7.11 17.26
C HIS A 218 7.39 -7.37 15.82
N THR A 219 6.64 -8.12 15.05
CA THR A 219 6.95 -8.36 13.62
C THR A 219 6.79 -7.10 12.78
N VAL A 220 5.78 -6.29 13.08
CA VAL A 220 5.49 -5.06 12.34
C VAL A 220 6.40 -3.91 12.77
N SER A 221 6.60 -3.73 14.08
CA SER A 221 7.39 -2.62 14.63
C SER A 221 8.89 -2.88 14.68
N GLY A 222 9.31 -4.16 14.77
CA GLY A 222 10.68 -4.54 15.08
C GLY A 222 11.11 -4.24 16.53
N ASP A 223 10.21 -3.69 17.34
CA ASP A 223 10.49 -3.30 18.72
C ASP A 223 10.26 -4.49 19.68
N MET A 224 11.33 -4.92 20.32
CA MET A 224 11.35 -6.00 21.32
C MET A 224 11.56 -5.50 22.76
N SER A 225 11.64 -4.18 22.96
CA SER A 225 12.06 -3.57 24.23
C SER A 225 11.17 -3.92 25.42
N ASP A 226 9.85 -4.01 25.17
CA ASP A 226 8.85 -4.26 26.23
C ASP A 226 8.31 -5.71 26.23
N SER A 227 8.92 -6.63 25.44
CA SER A 227 8.44 -7.99 25.32
C SER A 227 9.19 -8.98 26.20
N SER A 228 8.47 -9.81 26.93
CA SER A 228 9.05 -11.02 27.55
C SER A 228 9.22 -12.12 26.50
N PHE A 229 10.18 -13.02 26.73
CA PHE A 229 10.39 -14.19 25.86
C PHE A 229 9.10 -15.01 25.63
N ALA A 230 8.28 -15.14 26.67
CA ALA A 230 7.00 -15.87 26.58
C ALA A 230 6.00 -15.17 25.66
N GLN A 231 5.89 -13.84 25.75
CA GLN A 231 5.00 -13.05 24.87
C GLN A 231 5.46 -13.09 23.41
N ALA A 232 6.76 -12.92 23.15
CA ALA A 232 7.31 -13.02 21.81
C ALA A 232 7.07 -14.40 21.20
N LYS A 233 7.24 -15.48 21.99
CA LYS A 233 6.98 -16.84 21.54
C LYS A 233 5.49 -17.07 21.22
N LEU A 234 4.58 -16.56 22.04
CA LEU A 234 3.13 -16.66 21.75
C LEU A 234 2.77 -15.90 20.48
N GLY A 235 3.31 -14.71 20.25
CA GLY A 235 3.14 -13.95 19.02
C GLY A 235 3.54 -14.75 17.79
N LEU A 236 4.73 -15.35 17.80
CA LEU A 236 5.22 -16.20 16.70
C LEU A 236 4.33 -17.44 16.46
N ILE A 237 3.78 -18.04 17.52
CA ILE A 237 2.86 -19.19 17.38
C ILE A 237 1.56 -18.74 16.69
N HIS A 238 0.98 -17.61 17.10
CA HIS A 238 -0.21 -17.06 16.45
C HIS A 238 0.01 -16.74 14.98
N GLU A 239 1.13 -16.11 14.66
CA GLU A 239 1.52 -15.85 13.26
C GLU A 239 1.69 -17.15 12.47
N ALA A 240 2.37 -18.13 13.02
CA ALA A 240 2.58 -19.41 12.37
C ALA A 240 1.24 -20.11 12.04
N VAL A 241 0.26 -20.04 12.95
CA VAL A 241 -1.09 -20.58 12.70
C VAL A 241 -1.79 -19.81 11.60
N HIS A 242 -1.76 -18.47 11.61
CA HIS A 242 -2.35 -17.64 10.58
C HIS A 242 -1.74 -17.91 9.20
N LEU A 243 -0.42 -17.93 9.12
CA LEU A 243 0.30 -18.23 7.87
C LEU A 243 0.05 -19.67 7.39
N ALA A 244 -0.07 -20.63 8.31
CA ALA A 244 -0.43 -22.01 7.97
C ALA A 244 -1.83 -22.08 7.36
N CYS A 245 -2.82 -21.36 7.90
CA CYS A 245 -4.16 -21.26 7.31
C CYS A 245 -4.11 -20.70 5.88
N LEU A 246 -3.41 -19.61 5.66
CA LEU A 246 -3.27 -19.03 4.32
C LEU A 246 -2.58 -19.99 3.36
N ARG A 247 -1.55 -20.69 3.81
CA ARG A 247 -0.84 -21.68 3.00
C ARG A 247 -1.74 -22.85 2.63
N GLU A 248 -2.43 -23.45 3.61
CA GLU A 248 -3.20 -24.68 3.40
C GLU A 248 -4.53 -24.41 2.67
N LEU A 249 -5.17 -23.27 2.91
CA LEU A 249 -6.50 -22.98 2.36
C LEU A 249 -6.46 -22.18 1.05
N MET A 250 -5.40 -21.41 0.81
CA MET A 250 -5.30 -20.57 -0.37
C MET A 250 -4.13 -20.97 -1.27
N LEU A 251 -2.88 -20.91 -0.76
CA LEU A 251 -1.69 -21.05 -1.60
C LEU A 251 -1.58 -22.46 -2.21
N ILE A 252 -1.74 -23.51 -1.41
CA ILE A 252 -1.63 -24.89 -1.89
C ILE A 252 -2.75 -25.24 -2.89
N PRO A 253 -4.05 -25.09 -2.55
CA PRO A 253 -5.12 -25.51 -3.44
C PRO A 253 -5.30 -24.61 -4.68
N MET A 254 -5.14 -23.30 -4.53
CA MET A 254 -5.40 -22.36 -5.64
C MET A 254 -4.19 -22.11 -6.55
N VAL A 255 -2.96 -22.29 -6.05
CA VAL A 255 -1.74 -21.98 -6.80
C VAL A 255 -0.89 -23.21 -7.03
N LEU A 256 -0.41 -23.86 -5.97
CA LEU A 256 0.61 -24.92 -6.11
C LEU A 256 0.03 -26.17 -6.74
N THR A 257 -1.16 -26.60 -6.34
CA THR A 257 -1.79 -27.80 -6.87
C THR A 257 -2.11 -27.71 -8.37
N PRO A 258 -2.69 -26.62 -8.90
CA PRO A 258 -2.89 -26.46 -10.34
C PRO A 258 -1.58 -26.43 -11.13
N ILE A 259 -0.56 -25.76 -10.60
CA ILE A 259 0.77 -25.70 -11.24
C ILE A 259 1.38 -27.12 -11.31
N TYR A 260 1.35 -27.82 -10.18
CA TYR A 260 1.93 -29.17 -10.11
C TYR A 260 1.21 -30.15 -11.05
N LYS A 261 -0.13 -30.18 -11.04
CA LYS A 261 -0.90 -31.00 -11.96
C LYS A 261 -0.57 -30.70 -13.41
N ARG A 262 -0.60 -29.43 -13.80
CA ARG A 262 -0.26 -29.02 -15.16
C ARG A 262 1.16 -29.37 -15.55
N PHE A 263 2.12 -29.23 -14.62
CA PHE A 263 3.52 -29.61 -14.86
C PHE A 263 3.65 -31.11 -15.14
N ILE A 264 2.99 -31.96 -14.35
CA ILE A 264 3.00 -33.42 -14.53
C ILE A 264 2.36 -33.78 -15.88
N ASP A 265 1.19 -33.22 -16.21
CA ASP A 265 0.51 -33.47 -17.48
C ASP A 265 1.39 -33.12 -18.69
N GLU A 266 2.03 -31.97 -18.69
CA GLU A 266 2.93 -31.53 -19.75
C GLU A 266 4.23 -32.40 -19.80
N ALA A 267 4.71 -32.85 -18.65
CA ALA A 267 5.87 -33.75 -18.58
C ALA A 267 5.58 -35.15 -19.17
N ILE A 268 4.38 -35.68 -18.93
CA ILE A 268 3.89 -36.91 -19.52
C ILE A 268 3.73 -36.76 -21.05
N ILE A 269 3.08 -35.68 -21.49
CA ILE A 269 2.90 -35.37 -22.91
C ILE A 269 4.25 -35.25 -23.62
N ALA A 270 5.24 -34.62 -22.98
CA ALA A 270 6.58 -34.49 -23.48
C ALA A 270 7.44 -35.78 -23.38
N ARG A 271 6.86 -36.86 -22.84
CA ARG A 271 7.53 -38.17 -22.61
C ARG A 271 8.74 -38.07 -21.69
N LEU A 272 8.77 -37.11 -20.79
CA LEU A 272 9.80 -36.96 -19.76
C LEU A 272 9.50 -37.81 -18.52
N LEU A 273 8.24 -38.16 -18.32
CA LEU A 273 7.76 -39.05 -17.26
C LEU A 273 7.01 -40.23 -17.90
N PRO A 274 7.10 -41.45 -17.31
CA PRO A 274 6.28 -42.57 -17.74
C PRO A 274 4.81 -42.26 -17.51
N ASN A 275 3.97 -42.68 -18.43
CA ASN A 275 2.51 -42.60 -18.28
C ASN A 275 2.04 -43.88 -17.53
N ASP A 276 2.40 -43.95 -16.23
CA ASP A 276 1.91 -45.03 -15.37
C ASP A 276 0.61 -44.52 -14.64
N PRO A 277 -0.48 -45.28 -14.70
CA PRO A 277 -1.74 -44.89 -14.11
C PRO A 277 -1.72 -44.86 -12.58
#